data_6510bd43b268fce972e32f6ab9699e22
#
_entry.id   6510bd43b268fce972e32f6ab9699e22
#
_cell.length_a   1.000
_cell.length_b   1.000
_cell.length_c   1.000
_cell.angle_alpha   90.00
_cell.angle_beta   90.00
_cell.angle_gamma   90.00
#
_symmetry.space_group_name_H-M   'P 1'
#
loop_
_entity.id
_entity.type
_entity.pdbx_description
1 polymer ?
#
loop_
_entity_poly.entity_id
_entity_poly.type
_entity_poly.pdbx_seq_one_letter_code
_entity_poly.pdbx_strand_id
1 'polypeptide(L)'
;MNYKFWQKKNNAEKKKKTKTREWVDAIVFAVVAATIIRVFFIEAYTIPSGSMERSLLVGDFLFVSKVNYGARIPMTPVAFPFAHHTMPITGTKAYWDGVQWKYHRLPGLSEIKRNDVVVFNFPEGDTVALENQNPSYYDLVRQSGREAINTQYHVTSRPVDKRENYIKRCIGIGGDVISMKNGIANVNGKDEPIKSTGMMPYKIELKTPNVNFSVFEDLGLKTADMQQVSADTYIANSSPEIAEEVKKLDFVKSITMAPEAPGADGGLFPHDPKRVWNVDNFGPIKIPAKGWTVQIDSNTMPLYYRAIRTYEGNKVEKKGNDWYINDKIATSYTFKMNYYWMMGDNRHQSADSRYWGFVPEDHVVGKALFIWMSWDGDGSFFSKIRWSRLFKGIH
;
A
#
# COMPACT_ATOMS: atom_id res chain seq x y z
N MET A 1 -12.89 -13.33 60.44
CA MET A 1 -13.08 -12.58 59.17
C MET A 1 -13.84 -13.45 58.21
N ASN A 2 -15.10 -13.13 57.94
CA ASN A 2 -16.00 -13.94 57.10
C ASN A 2 -15.96 -13.46 55.66
N TYR A 3 -15.30 -14.21 54.78
CA TYR A 3 -15.32 -13.99 53.33
C TYR A 3 -16.55 -14.70 52.71
N LYS A 4 -17.71 -14.02 52.68
CA LYS A 4 -18.89 -14.43 51.89
C LYS A 4 -19.01 -13.51 50.67
N PHE A 5 -18.17 -13.70 49.62
CA PHE A 5 -18.23 -12.92 48.38
C PHE A 5 -18.98 -13.63 47.26
N TRP A 6 -19.61 -14.79 47.50
CA TRP A 6 -20.36 -15.53 46.49
C TRP A 6 -21.75 -15.89 47.01
N GLN A 7 -22.60 -14.88 47.22
CA GLN A 7 -24.04 -15.17 47.33
C GLN A 7 -24.55 -15.44 45.89
N LYS A 8 -25.02 -16.69 45.65
CA LYS A 8 -25.82 -17.06 44.47
C LYS A 8 -27.00 -16.09 44.39
N LYS A 9 -27.02 -15.21 43.38
CA LYS A 9 -28.21 -14.45 43.00
C LYS A 9 -29.34 -15.46 42.75
N ASN A 10 -30.42 -15.32 43.48
CA ASN A 10 -31.65 -16.07 43.28
C ASN A 10 -32.03 -16.17 41.82
N ASN A 11 -32.37 -17.38 41.35
CA ASN A 11 -33.01 -17.64 40.07
C ASN A 11 -34.39 -16.97 40.05
N ALA A 12 -34.42 -15.64 39.81
CA ALA A 12 -35.63 -15.02 39.28
C ALA A 12 -35.90 -15.69 37.94
N GLU A 13 -37.03 -16.32 37.76
CA GLU A 13 -37.46 -16.91 36.49
C GLU A 13 -37.21 -15.89 35.36
N LYS A 14 -36.21 -16.14 34.52
CA LYS A 14 -35.95 -15.30 33.35
C LYS A 14 -37.19 -15.40 32.47
N LYS A 15 -37.99 -14.33 32.42
CA LYS A 15 -39.11 -14.22 31.48
C LYS A 15 -38.61 -14.71 30.08
N LYS A 16 -39.24 -15.72 29.50
CA LYS A 16 -38.89 -16.22 28.17
C LYS A 16 -38.96 -15.04 27.22
N LYS A 17 -37.81 -14.76 26.57
CA LYS A 17 -37.74 -13.72 25.53
C LYS A 17 -38.65 -14.15 24.36
N THR A 18 -39.20 -13.19 23.65
CA THR A 18 -39.88 -13.46 22.37
C THR A 18 -38.86 -13.89 21.35
N LYS A 19 -39.23 -14.74 20.39
CA LYS A 19 -38.33 -15.16 19.29
C LYS A 19 -37.70 -13.99 18.55
N THR A 20 -38.46 -12.93 18.28
CA THR A 20 -37.97 -11.70 17.66
C THR A 20 -36.87 -11.05 18.47
N ARG A 21 -37.01 -10.97 19.79
CA ARG A 21 -35.98 -10.40 20.68
C ARG A 21 -34.72 -11.26 20.72
N GLU A 22 -34.86 -12.59 20.68
CA GLU A 22 -33.71 -13.51 20.61
C GLU A 22 -32.92 -13.31 19.31
N TRP A 23 -33.59 -13.15 18.17
CA TRP A 23 -32.97 -12.85 16.89
C TRP A 23 -32.25 -11.48 16.90
N VAL A 24 -32.89 -10.43 17.42
CA VAL A 24 -32.28 -9.11 17.52
C VAL A 24 -31.04 -9.15 18.42
N ASP A 25 -31.12 -9.77 19.60
CA ASP A 25 -29.99 -9.91 20.53
C ASP A 25 -28.84 -10.69 19.86
N ALA A 26 -29.11 -11.75 19.09
CA ALA A 26 -28.12 -12.52 18.37
C ALA A 26 -27.43 -11.71 17.25
N ILE A 27 -28.22 -10.96 16.45
CA ILE A 27 -27.68 -10.10 15.39
C ILE A 27 -26.80 -8.99 15.99
N VAL A 28 -27.27 -8.31 17.04
CA VAL A 28 -26.48 -7.26 17.71
C VAL A 28 -25.19 -7.84 18.27
N PHE A 29 -25.24 -8.99 18.93
CA PHE A 29 -24.02 -9.66 19.43
C PHE A 29 -23.07 -10.00 18.28
N ALA A 30 -23.57 -10.58 17.19
CA ALA A 30 -22.75 -10.96 16.03
C ALA A 30 -22.06 -9.72 15.40
N VAL A 31 -22.80 -8.61 15.23
CA VAL A 31 -22.25 -7.36 14.67
C VAL A 31 -21.16 -6.78 15.59
N VAL A 32 -21.41 -6.74 16.90
CA VAL A 32 -20.44 -6.23 17.88
C VAL A 32 -19.19 -7.12 17.91
N ALA A 33 -19.35 -8.44 17.99
CA ALA A 33 -18.24 -9.39 18.01
C ALA A 33 -17.40 -9.30 16.72
N ALA A 34 -18.06 -9.31 15.56
CA ALA A 34 -17.38 -9.18 14.27
C ALA A 34 -16.66 -7.83 14.12
N THR A 35 -17.24 -6.74 14.64
CA THR A 35 -16.59 -5.42 14.65
C THR A 35 -15.34 -5.42 15.52
N ILE A 36 -15.39 -6.01 16.72
CA ILE A 36 -14.22 -6.13 17.61
C ILE A 36 -13.12 -6.96 16.93
N ILE A 37 -13.47 -8.11 16.36
CA ILE A 37 -12.50 -8.96 15.65
C ILE A 37 -11.86 -8.18 14.50
N ARG A 38 -12.68 -7.52 13.67
CA ARG A 38 -12.21 -6.73 12.54
C ARG A 38 -11.30 -5.56 12.95
N VAL A 39 -11.65 -4.86 14.03
CA VAL A 39 -10.90 -3.68 14.48
C VAL A 39 -9.56 -4.07 15.12
N PHE A 40 -9.53 -5.13 15.95
CA PHE A 40 -8.37 -5.40 16.81
C PHE A 40 -7.53 -6.63 16.40
N PHE A 41 -8.08 -7.58 15.66
CA PHE A 41 -7.41 -8.85 15.42
C PHE A 41 -7.08 -9.08 13.95
N ILE A 42 -8.10 -9.30 13.13
CA ILE A 42 -7.92 -9.74 11.74
C ILE A 42 -9.00 -9.13 10.85
N GLU A 43 -8.60 -8.73 9.66
CA GLU A 43 -9.52 -8.18 8.67
C GLU A 43 -9.28 -8.83 7.30
N ALA A 44 -10.38 -9.13 6.58
CA ALA A 44 -10.32 -9.67 5.23
C ALA A 44 -10.23 -8.54 4.20
N TYR A 45 -9.37 -8.71 3.20
CA TYR A 45 -9.18 -7.80 2.08
C TYR A 45 -9.22 -8.56 0.76
N THR A 46 -9.65 -7.89 -0.30
CA THR A 46 -9.60 -8.41 -1.67
C THR A 46 -8.56 -7.64 -2.46
N ILE A 47 -7.83 -8.31 -3.34
CA ILE A 47 -6.84 -7.70 -4.22
C ILE A 47 -7.53 -7.22 -5.50
N PRO A 48 -7.62 -5.90 -5.75
CA PRO A 48 -8.32 -5.36 -6.91
C PRO A 48 -7.39 -5.06 -8.10
N SER A 49 -6.07 -5.05 -7.90
CA SER A 49 -5.11 -4.62 -8.92
C SER A 49 -3.88 -5.52 -9.02
N GLY A 50 -3.20 -5.48 -10.17
CA GLY A 50 -2.02 -6.28 -10.46
C GLY A 50 -0.70 -5.74 -9.88
N SER A 51 -0.71 -4.73 -9.01
CA SER A 51 0.54 -4.12 -8.50
C SER A 51 1.43 -5.05 -7.66
N MET A 52 0.87 -6.16 -7.18
CA MET A 52 1.56 -7.23 -6.45
C MET A 52 1.50 -8.55 -7.24
N GLU A 53 1.30 -8.48 -8.54
CA GLU A 53 1.13 -9.65 -9.41
C GLU A 53 2.22 -10.69 -9.21
N ARG A 54 1.91 -11.95 -9.41
CA ARG A 54 2.66 -13.16 -9.07
C ARG A 54 2.72 -13.45 -7.56
N SER A 55 2.93 -12.46 -6.71
CA SER A 55 2.82 -12.63 -5.26
C SER A 55 1.34 -12.68 -4.83
N LEU A 56 0.56 -11.69 -5.25
CA LEU A 56 -0.88 -11.61 -5.05
C LEU A 56 -1.57 -11.33 -6.39
N LEU A 57 -2.60 -12.09 -6.72
CA LEU A 57 -3.35 -11.96 -7.96
C LEU A 57 -4.65 -11.18 -7.72
N VAL A 58 -5.13 -10.50 -8.76
CA VAL A 58 -6.47 -9.92 -8.75
C VAL A 58 -7.48 -11.01 -8.44
N GLY A 59 -8.40 -10.76 -7.50
CA GLY A 59 -9.36 -11.75 -7.00
C GLY A 59 -8.84 -12.66 -5.89
N ASP A 60 -7.62 -12.45 -5.36
CA ASP A 60 -7.21 -13.05 -4.09
C ASP A 60 -7.91 -12.37 -2.92
N PHE A 61 -8.42 -13.16 -2.00
CA PHE A 61 -8.96 -12.74 -0.71
C PHE A 61 -7.96 -13.14 0.37
N LEU A 62 -7.48 -12.19 1.14
CA LEU A 62 -6.45 -12.42 2.13
C LEU A 62 -6.88 -11.97 3.51
N PHE A 63 -6.29 -12.58 4.53
CA PHE A 63 -6.40 -12.12 5.90
C PHE A 63 -5.19 -11.28 6.29
N VAL A 64 -5.48 -10.15 6.92
CA VAL A 64 -4.51 -9.18 7.43
C VAL A 64 -4.57 -9.17 8.95
N SER A 65 -3.46 -9.50 9.59
CA SER A 65 -3.32 -9.45 11.03
C SER A 65 -3.00 -8.04 11.51
N LYS A 66 -3.79 -7.54 12.42
CA LYS A 66 -3.51 -6.29 13.13
C LYS A 66 -2.68 -6.53 14.38
N VAL A 67 -2.76 -7.73 14.93
CA VAL A 67 -2.05 -8.14 16.15
C VAL A 67 -0.54 -8.17 15.94
N ASN A 68 -0.08 -8.55 14.74
CA ASN A 68 1.35 -8.62 14.44
C ASN A 68 2.06 -7.31 14.75
N TYR A 69 1.54 -6.18 14.25
CA TYR A 69 2.14 -4.86 14.46
C TYR A 69 1.50 -4.08 15.60
N GLY A 70 0.52 -4.70 16.32
CA GLY A 70 -0.34 -4.04 17.27
C GLY A 70 -1.54 -3.34 16.61
N ALA A 71 -2.73 -3.58 17.11
CA ALA A 71 -3.93 -2.98 16.58
C ALA A 71 -3.91 -1.45 16.77
N ARG A 72 -4.19 -0.72 15.70
CA ARG A 72 -4.41 0.73 15.76
C ARG A 72 -5.79 1.01 16.32
N ILE A 73 -5.88 1.79 17.39
CA ILE A 73 -7.15 2.30 17.90
C ILE A 73 -7.81 3.14 16.79
N PRO A 74 -9.11 2.97 16.51
CA PRO A 74 -9.81 3.76 15.51
C PRO A 74 -9.63 5.26 15.76
N MET A 75 -9.11 5.98 14.77
CA MET A 75 -8.94 7.44 14.87
C MET A 75 -10.26 8.16 14.61
N THR A 76 -11.17 7.53 13.87
CA THR A 76 -12.54 7.99 13.61
C THR A 76 -13.53 6.98 14.20
N PRO A 77 -13.82 7.06 15.52
CA PRO A 77 -14.56 6.01 16.25
C PRO A 77 -16.04 5.93 15.86
N VAL A 78 -16.63 7.03 15.39
CA VAL A 78 -18.04 7.05 14.97
C VAL A 78 -18.11 6.72 13.47
N ALA A 79 -18.32 5.44 13.16
CA ALA A 79 -18.41 4.94 11.81
C ALA A 79 -19.43 3.83 11.70
N PHE A 80 -20.04 3.70 10.50
CA PHE A 80 -20.97 2.61 10.22
C PHE A 80 -20.20 1.28 10.14
N PRO A 81 -20.65 0.23 10.83
CA PRO A 81 -20.01 -1.08 10.80
C PRO A 81 -19.89 -1.59 9.36
N PHE A 82 -18.73 -2.20 9.04
CA PHE A 82 -18.41 -2.82 7.74
C PHE A 82 -18.34 -1.88 6.53
N ALA A 83 -18.71 -0.59 6.64
CA ALA A 83 -18.43 0.39 5.61
C ALA A 83 -17.11 1.12 5.91
N HIS A 84 -16.27 1.30 4.87
CA HIS A 84 -14.96 1.95 5.06
C HIS A 84 -15.08 3.47 5.09
N HIS A 85 -15.35 4.12 3.98
CA HIS A 85 -15.49 5.58 3.87
C HIS A 85 -16.83 6.01 3.26
N THR A 86 -17.46 5.16 2.46
CA THR A 86 -18.70 5.48 1.72
C THR A 86 -19.72 4.37 1.92
N MET A 87 -20.96 4.75 2.12
CA MET A 87 -22.09 3.82 2.22
C MET A 87 -22.38 3.20 0.86
N PRO A 88 -22.51 1.86 0.76
CA PRO A 88 -22.57 1.17 -0.53
C PRO A 88 -23.84 1.49 -1.34
N ILE A 89 -24.94 1.91 -0.71
CA ILE A 89 -26.22 2.16 -1.41
C ILE A 89 -26.42 3.67 -1.66
N THR A 90 -26.13 4.51 -0.66
CA THR A 90 -26.43 5.95 -0.71
C THR A 90 -25.28 6.80 -1.24
N GLY A 91 -24.05 6.27 -1.32
CA GLY A 91 -22.87 7.01 -1.69
C GLY A 91 -22.42 8.07 -0.66
N THR A 92 -23.13 8.21 0.46
CA THR A 92 -22.82 9.18 1.52
C THR A 92 -21.65 8.74 2.38
N LYS A 93 -21.07 9.66 3.19
CA LYS A 93 -20.02 9.30 4.17
C LYS A 93 -20.52 8.23 5.13
N ALA A 94 -19.73 7.17 5.33
CA ALA A 94 -20.01 6.09 6.28
C ALA A 94 -19.46 6.37 7.69
N TYR A 95 -19.00 7.57 7.96
CA TYR A 95 -18.42 7.98 9.24
C TYR A 95 -18.73 9.44 9.54
N TRP A 96 -18.63 9.79 10.81
CA TRP A 96 -18.70 11.16 11.29
C TRP A 96 -17.32 11.61 11.78
N ASP A 97 -16.80 12.68 11.17
CA ASP A 97 -15.46 13.22 11.41
C ASP A 97 -15.43 14.33 12.50
N GLY A 98 -16.56 14.61 13.14
CA GLY A 98 -16.64 15.55 14.25
C GLY A 98 -15.92 15.06 15.54
N VAL A 99 -15.65 13.77 15.66
CA VAL A 99 -14.83 13.20 16.73
C VAL A 99 -13.67 12.44 16.12
N GLN A 100 -12.45 12.91 16.40
CA GLN A 100 -11.22 12.25 15.98
C GLN A 100 -10.31 12.07 17.20
N TRP A 101 -9.77 10.85 17.33
CA TRP A 101 -8.80 10.52 18.35
C TRP A 101 -7.38 10.62 17.79
N LYS A 102 -6.43 10.96 18.67
CA LYS A 102 -5.01 10.91 18.31
C LYS A 102 -4.59 9.48 18.02
N TYR A 103 -3.63 9.34 17.11
CA TYR A 103 -3.02 8.05 16.83
C TYR A 103 -2.54 7.36 18.09
N HIS A 104 -2.97 6.13 18.27
CA HIS A 104 -2.50 5.23 19.31
C HIS A 104 -2.52 3.80 18.77
N ARG A 105 -1.47 3.05 19.05
CA ARG A 105 -1.32 1.65 18.66
C ARG A 105 -1.04 0.80 19.88
N LEU A 106 -1.74 -0.33 19.99
CA LEU A 106 -1.50 -1.32 21.04
C LEU A 106 -0.15 -2.02 20.79
N PRO A 107 0.47 -2.61 21.82
CA PRO A 107 1.65 -3.43 21.63
C PRO A 107 1.43 -4.54 20.61
N GLY A 108 2.39 -4.72 19.68
CA GLY A 108 2.37 -5.77 18.67
C GLY A 108 3.21 -6.97 19.05
N LEU A 109 2.98 -8.10 18.36
CA LEU A 109 3.81 -9.30 18.50
C LEU A 109 5.15 -9.17 17.79
N SER A 110 5.25 -8.28 16.81
CA SER A 110 6.47 -8.03 16.02
C SER A 110 6.48 -6.60 15.48
N GLU A 111 7.66 -6.13 15.13
CA GLU A 111 7.81 -4.90 14.34
C GLU A 111 7.70 -5.20 12.85
N ILE A 112 7.46 -4.15 12.05
CA ILE A 112 7.51 -4.24 10.59
C ILE A 112 8.95 -4.48 10.17
N LYS A 113 9.15 -5.48 9.30
CA LYS A 113 10.46 -5.84 8.76
C LYS A 113 10.52 -5.65 7.26
N ARG A 114 11.73 -5.51 6.73
CA ARG A 114 11.94 -5.57 5.28
C ARG A 114 11.38 -6.88 4.74
N ASN A 115 10.81 -6.81 3.55
CA ASN A 115 10.12 -7.89 2.86
C ASN A 115 8.74 -8.28 3.42
N ASP A 116 8.27 -7.72 4.53
CA ASP A 116 6.87 -7.90 4.93
C ASP A 116 5.91 -7.32 3.88
N VAL A 117 4.82 -8.03 3.62
CA VAL A 117 3.70 -7.52 2.81
C VAL A 117 2.71 -6.84 3.74
N VAL A 118 2.56 -5.53 3.57
CA VAL A 118 1.89 -4.65 4.53
C VAL A 118 0.67 -4.00 3.89
N VAL A 119 -0.45 -4.01 4.61
CA VAL A 119 -1.63 -3.20 4.28
C VAL A 119 -1.55 -1.89 5.06
N PHE A 120 -1.78 -0.79 4.36
CA PHE A 120 -1.74 0.56 4.93
C PHE A 120 -2.73 1.49 4.22
N ASN A 121 -3.11 2.57 4.89
CA ASN A 121 -3.91 3.62 4.28
C ASN A 121 -3.07 4.50 3.36
N PHE A 122 -3.60 4.85 2.20
CA PHE A 122 -2.89 5.62 1.16
C PHE A 122 -2.38 6.97 1.69
N PRO A 123 -1.08 7.25 1.64
CA PRO A 123 -0.51 8.46 2.26
C PRO A 123 -1.02 9.77 1.66
N GLU A 124 -1.27 9.81 0.35
CA GLU A 124 -1.85 10.98 -0.34
C GLU A 124 -3.38 10.98 -0.39
N GLY A 125 -4.05 10.06 0.32
CA GLY A 125 -5.51 9.96 0.41
C GLY A 125 -6.15 10.93 1.41
N ASP A 126 -5.38 11.89 1.96
CA ASP A 126 -5.88 12.94 2.87
C ASP A 126 -6.82 13.92 2.17
N THR A 127 -6.64 14.13 0.89
CA THR A 127 -7.50 14.94 0.03
C THR A 127 -7.86 14.13 -1.20
N VAL A 128 -9.13 14.10 -1.58
CA VAL A 128 -9.63 13.35 -2.74
C VAL A 128 -10.60 14.18 -3.56
N ALA A 129 -10.52 14.08 -4.88
CA ALA A 129 -11.52 14.52 -5.82
C ALA A 129 -12.51 13.35 -6.00
N LEU A 130 -13.78 13.52 -5.56
CA LEU A 130 -14.71 12.39 -5.41
C LEU A 130 -15.02 11.70 -6.73
N GLU A 131 -15.10 12.44 -7.82
CA GLU A 131 -15.43 11.93 -9.15
C GLU A 131 -14.22 11.33 -9.90
N ASN A 132 -13.00 11.66 -9.44
CA ASN A 132 -11.76 11.15 -10.03
C ASN A 132 -10.70 10.90 -8.95
N GLN A 133 -10.69 9.69 -8.40
CA GLN A 133 -9.80 9.30 -7.30
C GLN A 133 -8.51 8.60 -7.77
N ASN A 134 -8.39 8.32 -9.06
CA ASN A 134 -7.20 7.75 -9.68
C ASN A 134 -6.98 8.43 -11.04
N PRO A 135 -5.97 9.29 -11.20
CA PRO A 135 -4.83 9.57 -10.31
C PRO A 135 -5.21 10.30 -9.00
N SER A 136 -4.23 10.42 -8.07
CA SER A 136 -4.46 11.09 -6.78
C SER A 136 -4.80 12.58 -6.97
N TYR A 137 -5.45 13.19 -5.96
CA TYR A 137 -5.69 14.63 -5.96
C TYR A 137 -4.40 15.43 -6.19
N TYR A 138 -3.29 14.99 -5.61
CA TYR A 138 -2.01 15.69 -5.74
C TYR A 138 -1.42 15.55 -7.15
N ASP A 139 -1.63 14.41 -7.82
CA ASP A 139 -1.25 14.24 -9.24
C ASP A 139 -2.07 15.15 -10.14
N LEU A 140 -3.38 15.21 -9.92
CA LEU A 140 -4.27 16.12 -10.65
C LEU A 140 -3.84 17.58 -10.48
N VAL A 141 -3.51 17.97 -9.23
CA VAL A 141 -3.05 19.34 -8.93
C VAL A 141 -1.70 19.64 -9.58
N ARG A 142 -0.79 18.68 -9.64
CA ARG A 142 0.50 18.83 -10.36
C ARG A 142 0.31 19.03 -11.85
N GLN A 143 -0.69 18.36 -12.44
CA GLN A 143 -0.98 18.47 -13.89
C GLN A 143 -1.75 19.73 -14.27
N SER A 144 -2.76 20.10 -13.50
CA SER A 144 -3.74 21.12 -13.90
C SER A 144 -3.86 22.33 -12.96
N GLY A 145 -3.13 22.30 -11.84
CA GLY A 145 -3.21 23.33 -10.81
C GLY A 145 -4.41 23.18 -9.87
N ARG A 146 -4.24 23.70 -8.65
CA ARG A 146 -5.22 23.51 -7.55
C ARG A 146 -6.58 24.15 -7.85
N GLU A 147 -6.59 25.33 -8.43
CA GLU A 147 -7.82 26.07 -8.71
C GLU A 147 -8.70 25.34 -9.72
N ALA A 148 -8.10 24.85 -10.82
CA ALA A 148 -8.81 24.09 -11.84
C ALA A 148 -9.44 22.81 -11.24
N ILE A 149 -8.70 22.06 -10.42
CA ILE A 149 -9.19 20.81 -9.82
C ILE A 149 -10.32 21.11 -8.82
N ASN A 150 -10.18 22.12 -7.97
CA ASN A 150 -11.22 22.48 -7.00
C ASN A 150 -12.49 23.05 -7.65
N THR A 151 -12.39 23.59 -8.88
CA THR A 151 -13.55 24.04 -9.66
C THR A 151 -14.24 22.88 -10.36
N GLN A 152 -13.46 21.91 -10.85
CA GLN A 152 -13.95 20.80 -11.65
C GLN A 152 -14.56 19.65 -10.82
N TYR A 153 -14.04 19.40 -9.61
CA TYR A 153 -14.38 18.24 -8.79
C TYR A 153 -14.83 18.63 -7.37
N HIS A 154 -15.68 17.80 -6.77
CA HIS A 154 -15.98 17.90 -5.35
C HIS A 154 -14.80 17.36 -4.54
N VAL A 155 -14.04 18.25 -3.92
CA VAL A 155 -12.88 17.92 -3.13
C VAL A 155 -13.25 17.77 -1.66
N THR A 156 -12.84 16.65 -1.04
CA THR A 156 -13.07 16.36 0.37
C THR A 156 -11.81 15.86 1.05
N SER A 157 -11.73 15.99 2.38
CA SER A 157 -10.68 15.42 3.19
C SER A 157 -11.12 14.11 3.83
N ARG A 158 -10.16 13.19 4.03
CA ARG A 158 -10.38 11.91 4.73
C ARG A 158 -9.42 11.75 5.89
N PRO A 159 -9.92 11.42 7.11
CA PRO A 159 -9.07 10.96 8.20
C PRO A 159 -8.22 9.76 7.79
N VAL A 160 -7.07 9.55 8.44
CA VAL A 160 -6.11 8.50 8.06
C VAL A 160 -6.78 7.12 7.94
N ASP A 161 -7.58 6.73 8.93
CA ASP A 161 -8.26 5.43 8.97
C ASP A 161 -9.47 5.29 8.04
N LYS A 162 -9.76 6.33 7.23
CA LYS A 162 -10.81 6.35 6.20
C LYS A 162 -10.28 6.52 4.78
N ARG A 163 -8.94 6.55 4.60
CA ARG A 163 -8.30 6.58 3.29
C ARG A 163 -8.29 5.19 2.66
N GLU A 164 -8.14 5.12 1.34
CA GLU A 164 -8.02 3.86 0.61
C GLU A 164 -6.94 2.95 1.20
N ASN A 165 -7.22 1.64 1.21
CA ASN A 165 -6.25 0.66 1.68
C ASN A 165 -5.38 0.18 0.51
N TYR A 166 -4.08 0.29 0.67
CA TYR A 166 -3.08 -0.20 -0.26
C TYR A 166 -2.32 -1.38 0.35
N ILE A 167 -1.82 -2.25 -0.50
CA ILE A 167 -0.97 -3.37 -0.10
C ILE A 167 0.31 -3.33 -0.93
N LYS A 168 1.46 -3.34 -0.24
CA LYS A 168 2.78 -3.30 -0.87
C LYS A 168 3.79 -4.07 -0.01
N ARG A 169 4.96 -4.31 -0.59
CA ARG A 169 6.09 -4.88 0.14
C ARG A 169 6.92 -3.78 0.78
N CYS A 170 7.28 -3.97 2.06
CA CYS A 170 8.18 -3.09 2.77
C CYS A 170 9.62 -3.33 2.29
N ILE A 171 10.21 -2.40 1.55
CA ILE A 171 11.59 -2.48 1.06
C ILE A 171 12.56 -1.85 2.05
N GLY A 172 12.14 -0.78 2.72
CA GLY A 172 12.96 -0.09 3.71
C GLY A 172 12.15 0.35 4.92
N ILE A 173 12.79 0.35 6.07
CA ILE A 173 12.25 0.75 7.37
C ILE A 173 12.93 2.03 7.87
N GLY A 174 12.39 2.65 8.91
CA GLY A 174 12.96 3.85 9.50
C GLY A 174 14.44 3.70 9.84
N GLY A 175 15.25 4.67 9.38
CA GLY A 175 16.73 4.69 9.52
C GLY A 175 17.49 4.15 8.31
N ASP A 176 16.85 3.35 7.45
CA ASP A 176 17.50 2.83 6.23
C ASP A 176 17.81 3.93 5.23
N VAL A 177 18.86 3.73 4.45
CA VAL A 177 19.18 4.49 3.25
C VAL A 177 18.86 3.64 2.04
N ILE A 178 17.93 4.11 1.20
CA ILE A 178 17.46 3.40 0.01
C ILE A 178 17.90 4.12 -1.26
N SER A 179 18.29 3.36 -2.26
CA SER A 179 18.48 3.82 -3.64
C SER A 179 18.05 2.73 -4.62
N MET A 180 17.91 3.09 -5.87
CA MET A 180 17.62 2.18 -6.98
C MET A 180 18.64 2.42 -8.08
N LYS A 181 19.19 1.35 -8.63
CA LYS A 181 20.08 1.39 -9.78
C LYS A 181 19.73 0.27 -10.75
N ASN A 182 19.39 0.64 -11.97
CA ASN A 182 19.00 -0.31 -13.02
C ASN A 182 17.91 -1.30 -12.55
N GLY A 183 16.88 -0.79 -11.84
CA GLY A 183 15.76 -1.59 -11.33
C GLY A 183 16.05 -2.43 -10.08
N ILE A 184 17.30 -2.42 -9.58
CA ILE A 184 17.69 -3.15 -8.37
C ILE A 184 17.72 -2.19 -7.19
N ALA A 185 16.94 -2.52 -6.15
CA ALA A 185 16.94 -1.76 -4.91
C ALA A 185 18.23 -2.02 -4.11
N ASN A 186 18.82 -0.95 -3.59
CA ASN A 186 19.95 -1.02 -2.67
C ASN A 186 19.51 -0.44 -1.32
N VAL A 187 19.70 -1.20 -0.26
CA VAL A 187 19.37 -0.79 1.10
C VAL A 187 20.63 -0.84 1.95
N ASN A 188 21.03 0.31 2.49
CA ASN A 188 22.24 0.47 3.31
C ASN A 188 23.51 -0.02 2.61
N GLY A 189 23.64 0.22 1.30
CA GLY A 189 24.81 -0.19 0.51
C GLY A 189 24.76 -1.63 0.01
N LYS A 190 23.72 -2.40 0.33
CA LYS A 190 23.55 -3.78 -0.10
C LYS A 190 22.40 -3.92 -1.09
N ASP A 191 22.66 -4.57 -2.20
CA ASP A 191 21.63 -4.85 -3.21
C ASP A 191 20.63 -5.88 -2.67
N GLU A 192 19.35 -5.57 -2.79
CA GLU A 192 18.25 -6.47 -2.48
C GLU A 192 17.86 -7.22 -3.76
N PRO A 193 17.97 -8.54 -3.79
CA PRO A 193 17.64 -9.31 -4.99
C PRO A 193 16.14 -9.17 -5.31
N ILE A 194 15.83 -9.11 -6.59
CA ILE A 194 14.46 -9.20 -7.06
C ILE A 194 13.94 -10.58 -6.68
N LYS A 195 12.80 -10.63 -6.00
CA LYS A 195 12.17 -11.91 -5.65
C LYS A 195 11.82 -12.69 -6.92
N SER A 196 11.81 -14.02 -6.84
CA SER A 196 11.45 -14.89 -7.97
C SER A 196 10.08 -14.55 -8.59
N THR A 197 9.17 -13.99 -7.77
CA THR A 197 7.85 -13.50 -8.19
C THR A 197 7.82 -12.02 -8.55
N GLY A 198 8.92 -11.27 -8.36
CA GLY A 198 8.98 -9.85 -8.67
C GLY A 198 8.96 -9.61 -10.18
N MET A 199 8.07 -8.72 -10.64
CA MET A 199 7.88 -8.44 -12.06
C MET A 199 8.68 -7.21 -12.47
N MET A 200 9.49 -7.37 -13.54
CA MET A 200 10.31 -6.33 -14.17
C MET A 200 10.17 -6.39 -15.68
N PRO A 201 10.46 -5.32 -16.40
CA PRO A 201 10.55 -5.38 -17.86
C PRO A 201 11.77 -6.20 -18.28
N TYR A 202 11.55 -7.09 -19.25
CA TYR A 202 12.58 -7.86 -19.91
C TYR A 202 12.53 -7.63 -21.41
N LYS A 203 13.68 -7.43 -22.03
CA LYS A 203 13.89 -7.43 -23.47
C LYS A 203 14.10 -8.85 -23.93
N ILE A 204 13.26 -9.32 -24.84
CA ILE A 204 13.31 -10.64 -25.48
C ILE A 204 13.72 -10.44 -26.94
N GLU A 205 14.83 -11.02 -27.33
CA GLU A 205 15.27 -11.06 -28.72
C GLU A 205 15.03 -12.47 -29.27
N LEU A 206 14.36 -12.54 -30.43
CA LEU A 206 14.04 -13.78 -31.12
C LEU A 206 15.06 -14.06 -32.23
N LYS A 207 15.28 -15.33 -32.57
CA LYS A 207 16.12 -15.73 -33.69
C LYS A 207 15.41 -15.53 -35.03
N THR A 208 14.08 -15.59 -35.02
CA THR A 208 13.22 -15.40 -36.20
C THR A 208 11.96 -14.63 -35.78
N PRO A 209 11.38 -13.77 -36.62
CA PRO A 209 10.19 -13.00 -36.28
C PRO A 209 8.90 -13.83 -36.21
N ASN A 210 8.87 -14.99 -36.86
CA ASN A 210 7.69 -15.85 -36.96
C ASN A 210 7.74 -16.95 -35.89
N VAL A 211 7.22 -16.66 -34.71
CA VAL A 211 7.14 -17.61 -33.60
C VAL A 211 5.69 -17.75 -33.13
N ASN A 212 5.38 -18.89 -32.52
CA ASN A 212 4.10 -19.10 -31.89
C ASN A 212 4.09 -18.45 -30.48
N PHE A 213 3.38 -17.34 -30.35
CA PHE A 213 3.30 -16.59 -29.10
C PHE A 213 2.53 -17.33 -27.98
N SER A 214 1.71 -18.36 -28.30
CA SER A 214 1.00 -19.11 -27.26
C SER A 214 1.95 -19.82 -26.30
N VAL A 215 3.16 -20.16 -26.75
CA VAL A 215 4.20 -20.75 -25.88
C VAL A 215 4.60 -19.80 -24.74
N PHE A 216 4.61 -18.50 -24.98
CA PHE A 216 4.87 -17.52 -23.91
C PHE A 216 3.74 -17.46 -22.91
N GLU A 217 2.48 -17.58 -23.36
CA GLU A 217 1.29 -17.62 -22.46
C GLU A 217 1.29 -18.85 -21.60
N ASP A 218 1.67 -20.01 -22.16
CA ASP A 218 1.83 -21.27 -21.40
C ASP A 218 2.87 -21.14 -20.28
N LEU A 219 3.91 -20.32 -20.48
CA LEU A 219 4.91 -19.99 -19.45
C LEU A 219 4.46 -18.88 -18.50
N GLY A 220 3.28 -18.28 -18.73
CA GLY A 220 2.70 -17.24 -17.88
C GLY A 220 3.14 -15.82 -18.20
N LEU A 221 3.68 -15.57 -19.42
CA LEU A 221 3.81 -14.24 -20.00
C LEU A 221 2.48 -13.82 -20.61
N LYS A 222 2.03 -12.62 -20.32
CA LYS A 222 0.86 -12.03 -20.96
C LYS A 222 1.26 -11.43 -22.29
N THR A 223 1.00 -12.14 -23.39
CA THR A 223 1.39 -11.67 -24.72
C THR A 223 0.68 -10.37 -25.13
N ALA A 224 -0.54 -10.14 -24.63
CA ALA A 224 -1.27 -8.88 -24.82
C ALA A 224 -0.53 -7.65 -24.25
N ASP A 225 0.33 -7.85 -23.25
CA ASP A 225 1.09 -6.78 -22.59
C ASP A 225 2.51 -6.64 -23.19
N MET A 226 2.88 -7.47 -24.19
CA MET A 226 4.19 -7.41 -24.85
C MET A 226 4.24 -6.26 -25.83
N GLN A 227 5.23 -5.39 -25.66
CA GLN A 227 5.52 -4.29 -26.56
C GLN A 227 6.53 -4.71 -27.62
N GLN A 228 6.16 -4.67 -28.89
CA GLN A 228 7.09 -4.90 -29.99
C GLN A 228 7.97 -3.67 -30.20
N VAL A 229 9.29 -3.87 -30.19
CA VAL A 229 10.31 -2.83 -30.41
C VAL A 229 10.87 -2.91 -31.84
N SER A 230 11.06 -4.13 -32.33
CA SER A 230 11.47 -4.41 -33.71
C SER A 230 10.81 -5.69 -34.19
N ALA A 231 11.11 -6.11 -35.46
CA ALA A 231 10.53 -7.34 -36.02
C ALA A 231 10.79 -8.59 -35.17
N ASP A 232 11.90 -8.63 -34.43
CA ASP A 232 12.38 -9.76 -33.64
C ASP A 232 12.64 -9.44 -32.18
N THR A 233 12.24 -8.25 -31.71
CA THR A 233 12.54 -7.77 -30.36
C THR A 233 11.28 -7.28 -29.66
N TYR A 234 11.05 -7.77 -28.44
CA TYR A 234 9.91 -7.45 -27.61
C TYR A 234 10.34 -7.02 -26.22
N ILE A 235 9.56 -6.17 -25.57
CA ILE A 235 9.64 -5.90 -24.13
C ILE A 235 8.41 -6.52 -23.48
N ALA A 236 8.62 -7.35 -22.48
CA ALA A 236 7.57 -8.00 -21.71
C ALA A 236 7.81 -7.81 -20.21
N ASN A 237 6.73 -7.64 -19.44
CA ASN A 237 6.83 -7.67 -18.00
C ASN A 237 6.88 -9.12 -17.52
N SER A 238 7.97 -9.50 -16.85
CA SER A 238 8.26 -10.88 -16.48
C SER A 238 8.90 -10.98 -15.11
N SER A 239 8.80 -12.15 -14.49
CA SER A 239 9.58 -12.48 -13.31
C SER A 239 10.90 -13.17 -13.68
N PRO A 240 11.92 -13.15 -12.80
CA PRO A 240 13.16 -13.90 -13.02
C PRO A 240 12.92 -15.39 -13.32
N GLU A 241 11.95 -16.01 -12.64
CA GLU A 241 11.57 -17.40 -12.84
C GLU A 241 11.10 -17.67 -14.28
N ILE A 242 10.15 -16.85 -14.77
CA ILE A 242 9.66 -16.98 -16.15
C ILE A 242 10.76 -16.65 -17.16
N ALA A 243 11.58 -15.64 -16.89
CA ALA A 243 12.67 -15.26 -17.78
C ALA A 243 13.66 -16.41 -18.00
N GLU A 244 13.95 -17.19 -16.97
CA GLU A 244 14.81 -18.39 -17.10
C GLU A 244 14.14 -19.50 -17.90
N GLU A 245 12.79 -19.67 -17.84
CA GLU A 245 12.09 -20.64 -18.69
C GLU A 245 12.03 -20.17 -20.13
N VAL A 246 11.76 -18.90 -20.38
CA VAL A 246 11.75 -18.29 -21.73
C VAL A 246 13.12 -18.41 -22.41
N LYS A 247 14.20 -18.27 -21.65
CA LYS A 247 15.57 -18.39 -22.15
C LYS A 247 15.89 -19.79 -22.71
N LYS A 248 15.16 -20.82 -22.27
CA LYS A 248 15.37 -22.21 -22.74
C LYS A 248 14.69 -22.50 -24.08
N LEU A 249 13.83 -21.60 -24.57
CA LEU A 249 13.12 -21.79 -25.84
C LEU A 249 14.10 -21.68 -27.03
N ASP A 250 14.09 -22.65 -27.94
CA ASP A 250 15.03 -22.74 -29.04
C ASP A 250 15.00 -21.52 -29.99
N PHE A 251 13.86 -20.86 -30.10
CA PHE A 251 13.67 -19.68 -30.95
C PHE A 251 14.03 -18.36 -30.27
N VAL A 252 14.31 -18.37 -28.94
CA VAL A 252 14.78 -17.20 -28.20
C VAL A 252 16.30 -17.08 -28.36
N LYS A 253 16.75 -15.90 -28.78
CA LYS A 253 18.16 -15.55 -28.91
C LYS A 253 18.72 -15.08 -27.55
N SER A 254 17.99 -14.16 -26.90
CA SER A 254 18.34 -13.65 -25.58
C SER A 254 17.13 -13.14 -24.84
N ILE A 255 17.20 -13.15 -23.49
CA ILE A 255 16.28 -12.45 -22.62
C ILE A 255 17.11 -11.77 -21.53
N THR A 256 16.92 -10.47 -21.37
CA THR A 256 17.68 -9.65 -20.42
C THR A 256 16.75 -8.63 -19.77
N MET A 257 16.97 -8.35 -18.49
CA MET A 257 16.24 -7.27 -17.80
C MET A 257 16.48 -5.95 -18.53
N ALA A 258 15.42 -5.18 -18.71
CA ALA A 258 15.41 -3.93 -19.50
C ALA A 258 14.91 -2.76 -18.63
N PRO A 259 15.66 -2.36 -17.58
CA PRO A 259 15.31 -1.19 -16.79
C PRO A 259 15.39 0.08 -17.64
N GLU A 260 14.67 1.12 -17.21
CA GLU A 260 14.81 2.45 -17.82
C GLU A 260 16.23 2.99 -17.67
N ALA A 261 16.74 3.58 -18.73
CA ALA A 261 18.03 4.28 -18.66
C ALA A 261 17.94 5.47 -17.69
N PRO A 262 19.05 5.84 -17.02
CA PRO A 262 19.07 7.01 -16.16
C PRO A 262 18.51 8.25 -16.88
N GLY A 263 17.58 8.95 -16.22
CA GLY A 263 16.87 10.10 -16.78
C GLY A 263 15.93 10.71 -15.74
N ALA A 264 15.30 11.83 -16.08
CA ALA A 264 14.35 12.51 -15.19
C ALA A 264 12.91 12.09 -15.52
N ASP A 265 12.17 11.66 -14.50
CA ASP A 265 10.72 11.53 -14.53
C ASP A 265 10.11 12.48 -13.49
N GLY A 266 9.44 13.54 -13.97
CA GLY A 266 8.83 14.55 -13.10
C GLY A 266 7.68 14.05 -12.24
N GLY A 267 7.14 12.85 -12.52
CA GLY A 267 6.07 12.21 -11.75
C GLY A 267 6.55 11.55 -10.46
N LEU A 268 7.86 11.43 -10.26
CA LEU A 268 8.43 10.72 -9.12
C LEU A 268 8.65 11.62 -7.89
N PHE A 269 8.48 10.99 -6.74
CA PHE A 269 8.90 11.61 -5.47
C PHE A 269 10.39 11.99 -5.49
N PRO A 270 10.76 13.16 -4.97
CA PRO A 270 9.94 14.16 -4.28
C PRO A 270 9.36 15.25 -5.21
N HIS A 271 9.24 15.02 -6.51
CA HIS A 271 8.77 15.98 -7.52
C HIS A 271 9.65 17.25 -7.60
N ASP A 272 10.95 17.08 -7.37
CA ASP A 272 11.96 18.13 -7.41
C ASP A 272 12.70 18.08 -8.76
N PRO A 273 12.58 19.11 -9.63
CA PRO A 273 13.20 19.11 -10.95
C PRO A 273 14.74 19.08 -10.93
N LYS A 274 15.35 19.31 -9.76
CA LYS A 274 16.80 19.19 -9.60
C LYS A 274 17.28 17.74 -9.52
N ARG A 275 16.36 16.78 -9.33
CA ARG A 275 16.68 15.37 -9.21
C ARG A 275 16.41 14.65 -10.52
N VAL A 276 17.48 14.16 -11.12
CA VAL A 276 17.42 13.38 -12.36
C VAL A 276 17.17 11.92 -12.00
N TRP A 277 15.92 11.60 -11.59
CA TRP A 277 15.50 10.29 -11.13
C TRP A 277 14.39 9.72 -12.00
N ASN A 278 14.38 8.40 -12.14
CA ASN A 278 13.26 7.64 -12.69
C ASN A 278 12.97 6.39 -11.84
N VAL A 279 11.98 5.60 -12.21
CA VAL A 279 11.50 4.44 -11.43
C VAL A 279 12.58 3.41 -11.16
N ASP A 280 13.61 3.31 -12.03
CA ASP A 280 14.69 2.33 -11.94
C ASP A 280 16.03 2.92 -11.48
N ASN A 281 16.11 4.26 -11.37
CA ASN A 281 17.34 4.96 -10.98
C ASN A 281 17.00 6.17 -10.10
N PHE A 282 17.11 6.03 -8.80
CA PHE A 282 16.86 7.11 -7.83
C PHE A 282 17.68 6.97 -6.55
N GLY A 283 17.70 8.02 -5.74
CA GLY A 283 18.32 8.03 -4.44
C GLY A 283 19.77 8.55 -4.45
N PRO A 284 20.48 8.41 -3.31
CA PRO A 284 20.02 7.81 -2.04
C PRO A 284 19.01 8.67 -1.28
N ILE A 285 18.09 7.99 -0.56
CA ILE A 285 17.08 8.60 0.31
C ILE A 285 17.17 7.95 1.68
N LYS A 286 17.32 8.72 2.76
CA LYS A 286 17.23 8.19 4.12
C LYS A 286 15.78 8.20 4.58
N ILE A 287 15.29 7.05 5.02
CA ILE A 287 13.92 6.87 5.52
C ILE A 287 13.86 7.42 6.95
N PRO A 288 12.94 8.34 7.28
CA PRO A 288 12.84 8.89 8.62
C PRO A 288 12.52 7.81 9.66
N ALA A 289 13.14 7.93 10.82
CA ALA A 289 12.84 7.11 12.00
C ALA A 289 12.50 8.01 13.17
N LYS A 290 11.70 7.51 14.10
CA LYS A 290 11.42 8.20 15.34
C LYS A 290 12.72 8.56 16.07
N GLY A 291 12.85 9.82 16.42
CA GLY A 291 14.06 10.37 17.08
C GLY A 291 15.20 10.73 16.12
N TRP A 292 15.12 10.41 14.83
CA TRP A 292 16.13 10.86 13.87
C TRP A 292 15.93 12.34 13.55
N THR A 293 17.06 13.09 13.51
CA THR A 293 17.10 14.52 13.20
C THR A 293 17.70 14.75 11.82
N VAL A 294 16.99 15.51 10.98
CA VAL A 294 17.46 15.96 9.66
C VAL A 294 17.79 17.44 9.70
N GLN A 295 18.84 17.84 8.98
CA GLN A 295 19.12 19.26 8.72
C GLN A 295 18.13 19.81 7.69
N ILE A 296 17.64 21.02 7.91
CA ILE A 296 16.66 21.69 7.05
C ILE A 296 17.40 22.62 6.10
N ASP A 297 17.41 22.26 4.83
CA ASP A 297 17.99 23.05 3.75
C ASP A 297 17.20 22.86 2.44
N SER A 298 17.66 23.49 1.35
CA SER A 298 17.04 23.40 0.03
C SER A 298 17.11 22.02 -0.61
N ASN A 299 18.00 21.12 -0.16
CA ASN A 299 18.18 19.78 -0.70
C ASN A 299 17.36 18.76 0.07
N THR A 300 17.21 18.92 1.39
CA THR A 300 16.52 18.00 2.29
C THR A 300 15.03 18.27 2.36
N MET A 301 14.61 19.53 2.31
CA MET A 301 13.19 19.89 2.41
C MET A 301 12.31 19.26 1.32
N PRO A 302 12.68 19.18 0.06
CA PRO A 302 11.84 18.49 -0.93
C PRO A 302 11.51 17.05 -0.53
N LEU A 303 12.48 16.32 0.07
CA LEU A 303 12.27 14.95 0.53
C LEU A 303 11.36 14.83 1.76
N TYR A 304 11.46 15.78 2.71
CA TYR A 304 10.85 15.62 4.02
C TYR A 304 9.70 16.58 4.30
N TYR A 305 9.43 17.54 3.40
CA TYR A 305 8.39 18.56 3.58
C TYR A 305 7.01 17.96 3.91
N ARG A 306 6.56 16.95 3.14
CA ARG A 306 5.27 16.31 3.36
C ARG A 306 5.23 15.56 4.69
N ALA A 307 6.32 14.85 5.04
CA ALA A 307 6.41 14.13 6.31
C ALA A 307 6.32 15.10 7.50
N ILE A 308 7.07 16.20 7.45
CA ILE A 308 7.08 17.20 8.53
C ILE A 308 5.73 17.94 8.62
N ARG A 309 5.22 18.43 7.49
CA ARG A 309 3.99 19.24 7.47
C ARG A 309 2.74 18.41 7.66
N THR A 310 2.54 17.41 6.79
CA THR A 310 1.24 16.73 6.67
C THR A 310 1.12 15.57 7.67
N TYR A 311 2.16 14.73 7.75
CA TYR A 311 2.08 13.54 8.58
C TYR A 311 2.33 13.83 10.06
N GLU A 312 3.21 14.77 10.37
CA GLU A 312 3.47 15.19 11.75
C GLU A 312 2.73 16.46 12.18
N GLY A 313 1.88 17.00 11.30
CA GLY A 313 0.91 18.06 11.62
C GLY A 313 1.54 19.42 11.97
N ASN A 314 2.72 19.73 11.39
CA ASN A 314 3.38 20.99 11.65
C ASN A 314 2.96 22.07 10.64
N LYS A 315 2.91 23.33 11.08
CA LYS A 315 2.89 24.49 10.19
C LYS A 315 4.30 24.67 9.63
N VAL A 316 4.47 24.61 8.30
CA VAL A 316 5.76 24.79 7.63
C VAL A 316 5.64 25.91 6.61
N GLU A 317 6.49 26.92 6.76
CA GLU A 317 6.52 28.10 5.88
C GLU A 317 7.99 28.39 5.47
N LYS A 318 8.16 28.89 4.25
CA LYS A 318 9.44 29.42 3.78
C LYS A 318 9.33 30.94 3.69
N LYS A 319 10.24 31.66 4.34
CA LYS A 319 10.31 33.15 4.28
C LYS A 319 11.74 33.53 3.88
N GLY A 320 11.88 34.04 2.67
CA GLY A 320 13.20 34.26 2.08
C GLY A 320 13.97 32.94 1.93
N ASN A 321 15.14 32.86 2.54
CA ASN A 321 15.97 31.65 2.54
C ASN A 321 15.72 30.75 3.75
N ASP A 322 14.94 31.20 4.75
CA ASP A 322 14.75 30.52 6.01
C ASP A 322 13.45 29.69 6.01
N TRP A 323 13.52 28.51 6.65
CA TRP A 323 12.38 27.68 6.92
C TRP A 323 11.87 27.92 8.35
N TYR A 324 10.55 28.00 8.48
CA TYR A 324 9.86 28.16 9.75
C TYR A 324 9.01 26.92 10.00
N ILE A 325 9.15 26.31 11.18
CA ILE A 325 8.30 25.22 11.65
C ILE A 325 7.63 25.69 12.94
N ASN A 326 6.27 25.72 12.93
CA ASN A 326 5.46 26.23 14.04
C ASN A 326 5.89 27.62 14.47
N ASP A 327 6.05 28.52 13.49
CA ASP A 327 6.41 29.93 13.63
C ASP A 327 7.82 30.20 14.19
N LYS A 328 8.69 29.19 14.28
CA LYS A 328 10.10 29.32 14.70
C LYS A 328 11.03 28.99 13.55
N ILE A 329 12.13 29.72 13.43
CA ILE A 329 13.21 29.38 12.49
C ILE A 329 13.69 27.97 12.80
N ALA A 330 13.76 27.13 11.77
CA ALA A 330 14.18 25.74 11.90
C ALA A 330 15.36 25.44 10.99
N THR A 331 16.48 25.08 11.58
CA THR A 331 17.67 24.56 10.89
C THR A 331 17.72 23.03 10.90
N SER A 332 16.90 22.40 11.74
CA SER A 332 16.78 20.94 11.83
C SER A 332 15.38 20.55 12.26
N TYR A 333 15.04 19.27 12.05
CA TYR A 333 13.78 18.68 12.50
C TYR A 333 14.00 17.25 13.01
N THR A 334 13.42 16.92 14.16
CA THR A 334 13.44 15.57 14.75
C THR A 334 12.11 14.89 14.54
N PHE A 335 12.09 13.76 13.84
CA PHE A 335 10.88 13.00 13.53
C PHE A 335 10.29 12.33 14.77
N LYS A 336 8.96 12.31 14.85
CA LYS A 336 8.19 11.77 15.98
C LYS A 336 7.67 10.36 15.72
N MET A 337 7.64 9.92 14.45
CA MET A 337 7.15 8.63 13.99
C MET A 337 8.20 7.88 13.18
N ASN A 338 8.00 6.57 13.01
CA ASN A 338 8.71 5.78 12.03
C ASN A 338 8.04 5.88 10.67
N TYR A 339 8.82 5.70 9.62
CA TYR A 339 8.37 5.71 8.24
C TYR A 339 8.89 4.49 7.50
N TYR A 340 8.21 4.16 6.42
CA TYR A 340 8.50 2.98 5.62
C TYR A 340 8.54 3.35 4.14
N TRP A 341 9.32 2.57 3.37
CA TRP A 341 9.35 2.62 1.92
C TRP A 341 8.70 1.38 1.35
N MET A 342 7.55 1.55 0.71
CA MET A 342 6.69 0.48 0.25
C MET A 342 6.72 0.40 -1.27
N MET A 343 6.99 -0.78 -1.85
CA MET A 343 7.01 -0.98 -3.29
C MET A 343 6.17 -2.19 -3.69
N GLY A 344 5.55 -2.12 -4.88
CA GLY A 344 4.87 -3.25 -5.46
C GLY A 344 5.83 -4.30 -6.02
N ASP A 345 5.44 -5.57 -6.00
CA ASP A 345 6.22 -6.64 -6.61
C ASP A 345 6.17 -6.58 -8.13
N ASN A 346 5.09 -6.03 -8.70
CA ASN A 346 5.00 -5.68 -10.11
C ASN A 346 5.54 -4.26 -10.32
N ARG A 347 6.87 -4.14 -10.43
CA ARG A 347 7.61 -2.88 -10.34
C ARG A 347 7.12 -1.79 -11.28
N HIS A 348 6.89 -2.05 -12.56
CA HIS A 348 6.48 -1.05 -13.54
C HIS A 348 4.95 -0.86 -13.66
N GLN A 349 4.16 -1.69 -12.95
CA GLN A 349 2.70 -1.56 -12.86
C GLN A 349 2.24 -1.30 -11.42
N SER A 350 3.01 -0.53 -10.67
CA SER A 350 2.74 -0.20 -9.28
C SER A 350 2.90 1.29 -9.01
N ALA A 351 1.81 1.94 -8.64
CA ALA A 351 1.89 3.18 -7.89
C ALA A 351 2.32 2.83 -6.46
N ASP A 352 3.47 3.36 -6.00
CA ASP A 352 4.09 3.05 -4.70
C ASP A 352 4.97 4.20 -4.19
N SER A 353 5.81 3.96 -3.19
CA SER A 353 6.64 5.00 -2.56
C SER A 353 7.55 5.76 -3.54
N ARG A 354 7.81 5.22 -4.71
CA ARG A 354 8.55 5.93 -5.76
C ARG A 354 7.78 7.16 -6.27
N TYR A 355 6.46 7.18 -6.10
CA TYR A 355 5.57 8.26 -6.54
C TYR A 355 5.14 9.17 -5.39
N TRP A 356 4.73 8.61 -4.23
CA TRP A 356 4.22 9.41 -3.10
C TRP A 356 5.19 9.55 -1.93
N GLY A 357 6.34 8.84 -1.93
CA GLY A 357 7.32 8.88 -0.87
C GLY A 357 6.99 7.97 0.32
N PHE A 358 7.23 8.47 1.51
CA PHE A 358 7.17 7.68 2.75
C PHE A 358 5.75 7.32 3.18
N VAL A 359 5.60 6.13 3.76
CA VAL A 359 4.40 5.70 4.47
C VAL A 359 4.65 5.83 5.98
N PRO A 360 3.92 6.71 6.71
CA PRO A 360 4.11 6.87 8.15
C PRO A 360 3.47 5.72 8.93
N GLU A 361 3.96 5.48 10.15
CA GLU A 361 3.52 4.35 10.99
C GLU A 361 2.04 4.38 11.36
N ASP A 362 1.45 5.58 11.49
CA ASP A 362 0.03 5.75 11.80
C ASP A 362 -0.90 5.34 10.64
N HIS A 363 -0.38 5.20 9.42
CA HIS A 363 -1.10 4.70 8.25
C HIS A 363 -1.11 3.17 8.16
N VAL A 364 -0.24 2.48 8.87
CA VAL A 364 -0.14 1.02 8.80
C VAL A 364 -1.37 0.36 9.43
N VAL A 365 -2.00 -0.54 8.68
CA VAL A 365 -3.17 -1.34 9.11
C VAL A 365 -2.73 -2.67 9.69
N GLY A 366 -1.92 -3.47 8.96
CA GLY A 366 -1.48 -4.77 9.44
C GLY A 366 -0.63 -5.55 8.44
N LYS A 367 -0.27 -6.77 8.85
CA LYS A 367 0.52 -7.72 8.05
C LYS A 367 -0.38 -8.67 7.28
N ALA A 368 -0.19 -8.79 5.98
CA ALA A 368 -0.82 -9.83 5.19
C ALA A 368 -0.27 -11.21 5.60
N LEU A 369 -1.14 -12.16 5.93
CA LEU A 369 -0.75 -13.47 6.44
C LEU A 369 -0.85 -14.57 5.39
N PHE A 370 -2.05 -14.78 4.87
CA PHE A 370 -2.34 -15.84 3.90
C PHE A 370 -3.57 -15.52 3.06
N ILE A 371 -3.67 -16.18 1.90
CA ILE A 371 -4.81 -16.14 1.00
C ILE A 371 -5.80 -17.20 1.46
N TRP A 372 -7.03 -16.80 1.84
CA TRP A 372 -8.03 -17.75 2.26
C TRP A 372 -8.97 -18.18 1.12
N MET A 373 -9.06 -17.36 0.05
CA MET A 373 -9.81 -17.64 -1.17
C MET A 373 -9.13 -16.93 -2.35
N SER A 374 -9.23 -17.51 -3.55
CA SER A 374 -8.77 -16.89 -4.78
C SER A 374 -9.78 -17.16 -5.90
N TRP A 375 -10.28 -16.07 -6.49
CA TRP A 375 -11.30 -16.09 -7.52
C TRP A 375 -10.76 -15.54 -8.83
N ASP A 376 -10.89 -16.31 -9.91
CA ASP A 376 -10.56 -15.88 -11.27
C ASP A 376 -11.81 -15.34 -11.95
N GLY A 377 -11.83 -14.03 -12.24
CA GLY A 377 -12.95 -13.39 -12.95
C GLY A 377 -13.16 -13.94 -14.37
N ASP A 378 -12.07 -14.28 -15.02
CA ASP A 378 -12.03 -14.70 -16.44
C ASP A 378 -12.15 -16.22 -16.61
N GLY A 379 -12.08 -16.99 -15.52
CA GLY A 379 -12.17 -18.44 -15.52
C GLY A 379 -13.55 -18.96 -15.91
N SER A 380 -13.63 -20.18 -16.48
CA SER A 380 -14.89 -20.90 -16.68
C SER A 380 -15.51 -21.27 -15.32
N PHE A 381 -16.81 -21.60 -15.30
CA PHE A 381 -17.55 -21.86 -14.05
C PHE A 381 -16.84 -22.82 -13.08
N PHE A 382 -16.19 -23.88 -13.59
CA PHE A 382 -15.46 -24.86 -12.77
C PHE A 382 -14.02 -24.45 -12.44
N SER A 383 -13.40 -23.54 -13.21
CA SER A 383 -12.02 -23.07 -13.00
C SER A 383 -11.92 -21.72 -12.30
N LYS A 384 -13.05 -21.13 -11.88
CA LYS A 384 -13.07 -19.82 -11.20
C LYS A 384 -12.31 -19.81 -9.87
N ILE A 385 -12.24 -20.95 -9.18
CA ILE A 385 -11.49 -21.04 -7.92
C ILE A 385 -10.07 -21.52 -8.22
N ARG A 386 -9.07 -20.68 -7.89
CA ARG A 386 -7.66 -21.06 -7.98
C ARG A 386 -7.27 -21.86 -6.74
N TRP A 387 -7.56 -23.15 -6.75
CA TRP A 387 -7.38 -24.07 -5.62
C TRP A 387 -5.96 -24.10 -5.06
N SER A 388 -4.94 -23.98 -5.92
CA SER A 388 -3.53 -23.96 -5.52
C SER A 388 -3.12 -22.74 -4.68
N ARG A 389 -3.99 -21.73 -4.60
CA ARG A 389 -3.76 -20.52 -3.82
C ARG A 389 -4.45 -20.52 -2.47
N LEU A 390 -5.35 -21.47 -2.21
CA LEU A 390 -6.05 -21.56 -0.92
C LEU A 390 -5.05 -21.83 0.21
N PHE A 391 -5.18 -21.05 1.29
CA PHE A 391 -4.31 -21.11 2.47
C PHE A 391 -2.81 -20.89 2.19
N LYS A 392 -2.48 -20.33 1.01
CA LYS A 392 -1.09 -19.97 0.68
C LYS A 392 -0.62 -18.83 1.57
N GLY A 393 0.49 -19.05 2.30
CA GLY A 393 1.17 -18.02 3.09
C GLY A 393 1.71 -16.88 2.22
N ILE A 394 1.73 -15.67 2.76
CA ILE A 394 2.26 -14.47 2.09
C ILE A 394 3.59 -14.11 2.75
N HIS A 395 4.68 -14.10 1.94
CA HIS A 395 6.06 -13.90 2.41
C HIS A 395 6.79 -12.84 1.58
#